data_982c7de41ea8d4b7fa088edccb08b057
#
_entry.id   982c7de41ea8d4b7fa088edccb08b057
#
_cell.length_a   1.000
_cell.length_b   1.000
_cell.length_c   1.000
_cell.angle_alpha   90.00
_cell.angle_beta   90.00
_cell.angle_gamma   90.00
#
_symmetry.space_group_name_H-M   'P 1'
#
loop_
_entity.id
_entity.type
_entity.pdbx_description
1 polymer ?
#
loop_
_entity_poly.entity_id
_entity_poly.type
_entity_poly.pdbx_seq_one_letter_code
_entity_poly.pdbx_strand_id
1 'polypeptide(L)'
;LLDKYNAKYEEYKQLKVKLHKILEDEKELDDLIEYTKFEIDKIAKIDPKVDEYDELKELKTNLSKKDKFDAVIEEIQPMLNETHKISNALQLIDVDCAFFDDAISEVNNHFEKFYDSITSSEDIDIEEVLTRIEELSSLNKKFGGIQEALDYKKEKEKELEGYENISFEKAILEKNVNKISQEIENLAENISKIRKENI
;
A
#
# COMPACT_ATOMS: atom_id res chain seq x y z
N LEU A 1 55.66 -25.30 2.16
CA LEU A 1 54.34 -25.98 2.34
C LEU A 1 53.74 -25.59 3.69
N LEU A 2 54.54 -25.60 4.76
CA LEU A 2 54.10 -25.22 6.10
C LEU A 2 53.61 -23.76 6.18
N ASP A 3 54.32 -22.84 5.52
CA ASP A 3 53.92 -21.43 5.50
C ASP A 3 52.56 -21.23 4.79
N LYS A 4 52.32 -21.98 3.71
CA LYS A 4 51.01 -21.99 3.05
C LYS A 4 49.89 -22.54 3.94
N TYR A 5 50.18 -23.59 4.69
CA TYR A 5 49.24 -24.15 5.66
C TYR A 5 48.92 -23.11 6.74
N ASN A 6 49.92 -22.51 7.36
CA ASN A 6 49.72 -21.51 8.38
C ASN A 6 48.93 -20.29 7.91
N ALA A 7 49.24 -19.78 6.70
CA ALA A 7 48.49 -18.66 6.10
C ALA A 7 47.02 -19.02 5.88
N LYS A 8 46.73 -20.22 5.32
CA LYS A 8 45.36 -20.70 5.10
C LYS A 8 44.61 -20.97 6.42
N TYR A 9 45.33 -21.44 7.43
CA TYR A 9 44.73 -21.66 8.74
C TYR A 9 44.36 -20.35 9.46
N GLU A 10 45.16 -19.29 9.35
CA GLU A 10 44.78 -17.99 9.87
C GLU A 10 43.62 -17.36 9.10
N GLU A 11 43.57 -17.50 7.75
CA GLU A 11 42.42 -17.09 6.94
C GLU A 11 41.13 -17.80 7.37
N TYR A 12 41.19 -19.12 7.58
CA TYR A 12 40.10 -19.94 8.09
C TYR A 12 39.57 -19.44 9.43
N LYS A 13 40.46 -19.16 10.39
CA LYS A 13 40.07 -18.64 11.70
C LYS A 13 39.31 -17.33 11.59
N GLN A 14 39.83 -16.40 10.76
CA GLN A 14 39.19 -15.10 10.56
C GLN A 14 37.78 -15.23 9.97
N LEU A 15 37.63 -16.07 8.97
CA LEU A 15 36.33 -16.33 8.35
C LEU A 15 35.37 -17.02 9.34
N LYS A 16 35.86 -17.96 10.15
CA LYS A 16 35.04 -18.64 11.16
C LYS A 16 34.55 -17.68 12.25
N VAL A 17 35.36 -16.73 12.66
CA VAL A 17 34.94 -15.68 13.63
C VAL A 17 33.85 -14.81 13.03
N LYS A 18 33.99 -14.38 11.77
CA LYS A 18 32.96 -13.61 11.06
C LYS A 18 31.65 -14.39 10.93
N LEU A 19 31.74 -15.66 10.50
CA LEU A 19 30.57 -16.52 10.34
C LEU A 19 29.86 -16.75 11.68
N HIS A 20 30.64 -16.99 12.75
CA HIS A 20 30.07 -17.21 14.08
C HIS A 20 29.26 -16.01 14.58
N LYS A 21 29.74 -14.80 14.34
CA LYS A 21 29.02 -13.58 14.69
C LYS A 21 27.66 -13.46 13.96
N ILE A 22 27.62 -13.80 12.68
CA ILE A 22 26.36 -13.81 11.90
C ILE A 22 25.42 -14.90 12.40
N LEU A 23 25.94 -16.09 12.74
CA LEU A 23 25.14 -17.21 13.23
C LEU A 23 24.53 -16.99 14.63
N GLU A 24 25.15 -16.18 15.47
CA GLU A 24 24.59 -15.81 16.77
C GLU A 24 23.31 -14.98 16.62
N ASP A 25 23.24 -14.14 15.58
CA ASP A 25 22.12 -13.25 15.31
C ASP A 25 21.05 -13.91 14.38
N GLU A 26 21.30 -15.11 13.85
CA GLU A 26 20.52 -15.71 12.76
C GLU A 26 19.05 -15.99 13.09
N LYS A 27 18.80 -16.52 14.29
CA LYS A 27 17.43 -16.90 14.66
C LYS A 27 16.54 -15.67 14.81
N GLU A 28 17.11 -14.59 15.33
CA GLU A 28 16.40 -13.30 15.41
C GLU A 28 16.20 -12.69 14.02
N LEU A 29 17.14 -12.93 13.09
CA LEU A 29 17.09 -12.39 11.72
C LEU A 29 15.96 -13.02 10.90
N ASP A 30 15.76 -14.34 10.98
CA ASP A 30 14.68 -15.03 10.27
C ASP A 30 13.30 -14.57 10.75
N ASP A 31 13.12 -14.42 12.06
CA ASP A 31 11.89 -13.89 12.66
C ASP A 31 11.63 -12.44 12.22
N LEU A 32 12.69 -11.62 12.13
CA LEU A 32 12.60 -10.23 11.65
C LEU A 32 12.24 -10.16 10.17
N ILE A 33 12.80 -11.01 9.33
CA ILE A 33 12.48 -11.12 7.90
C ILE A 33 10.99 -11.47 7.72
N GLU A 34 10.52 -12.50 8.42
CA GLU A 34 9.12 -12.94 8.33
C GLU A 34 8.15 -11.84 8.80
N TYR A 35 8.44 -11.24 9.95
CA TYR A 35 7.64 -10.13 10.47
C TYR A 35 7.62 -8.93 9.51
N THR A 36 8.78 -8.56 8.98
CA THR A 36 8.90 -7.41 8.08
C THR A 36 8.14 -7.66 6.77
N LYS A 37 8.24 -8.86 6.19
CA LYS A 37 7.44 -9.27 5.02
C LYS A 37 5.94 -9.19 5.30
N PHE A 38 5.51 -9.66 6.44
CA PHE A 38 4.10 -9.61 6.83
C PHE A 38 3.56 -8.16 6.94
N GLU A 39 4.34 -7.24 7.52
CA GLU A 39 3.94 -5.83 7.61
C GLU A 39 3.90 -5.14 6.24
N ILE A 40 4.84 -5.45 5.35
CA ILE A 40 4.84 -4.98 3.95
C ILE A 40 3.60 -5.51 3.22
N ASP A 41 3.33 -6.81 3.31
CA ASP A 41 2.24 -7.48 2.62
C ASP A 41 0.86 -6.95 3.04
N LYS A 42 0.68 -6.58 4.29
CA LYS A 42 -0.57 -5.97 4.77
C LYS A 42 -0.92 -4.68 4.02
N ILE A 43 0.08 -3.83 3.78
CA ILE A 43 -0.14 -2.57 3.08
C ILE A 43 -0.23 -2.82 1.56
N ALA A 44 0.62 -3.72 1.05
CA ALA A 44 0.65 -4.07 -0.37
C ALA A 44 -0.66 -4.71 -0.86
N LYS A 45 -1.34 -5.51 -0.03
CA LYS A 45 -2.64 -6.13 -0.38
C LYS A 45 -3.75 -5.09 -0.53
N ILE A 46 -3.70 -4.03 0.24
CA ILE A 46 -4.67 -2.94 0.14
C ILE A 46 -4.34 -2.04 -1.05
N ASP A 47 -3.06 -1.92 -1.41
CA ASP A 47 -2.55 -1.09 -2.53
C ASP A 47 -3.14 0.34 -2.51
N PRO A 48 -2.96 1.10 -1.42
CA PRO A 48 -3.56 2.42 -1.26
C PRO A 48 -2.87 3.47 -2.14
N LYS A 49 -3.67 4.41 -2.68
CA LYS A 49 -3.17 5.62 -3.35
C LYS A 49 -3.32 6.81 -2.42
N VAL A 50 -2.45 7.82 -2.58
CA VAL A 50 -2.29 8.93 -1.62
C VAL A 50 -3.62 9.66 -1.36
N ASP A 51 -4.33 10.06 -2.40
CA ASP A 51 -5.54 10.88 -2.29
C ASP A 51 -6.85 10.05 -2.32
N GLU A 52 -6.75 8.73 -2.56
CA GLU A 52 -7.88 7.82 -2.76
C GLU A 52 -8.91 7.86 -1.62
N TYR A 53 -8.42 7.94 -0.38
CA TYR A 53 -9.29 7.93 0.79
C TYR A 53 -10.19 9.16 0.88
N ASP A 54 -9.65 10.33 0.58
CA ASP A 54 -10.40 11.59 0.63
C ASP A 54 -11.32 11.72 -0.59
N GLU A 55 -10.88 11.29 -1.77
CA GLU A 55 -11.71 11.22 -2.98
C GLU A 55 -12.93 10.31 -2.77
N LEU A 56 -12.76 9.12 -2.19
CA LEU A 56 -13.87 8.21 -1.90
C LEU A 56 -14.82 8.74 -0.84
N LYS A 57 -14.34 9.48 0.17
CA LYS A 57 -15.20 10.15 1.14
C LYS A 57 -16.05 11.25 0.52
N GLU A 58 -15.46 12.03 -0.37
CA GLU A 58 -16.19 13.04 -1.13
C GLU A 58 -17.23 12.39 -2.02
N LEU A 59 -16.86 11.33 -2.75
CA LEU A 59 -17.78 10.56 -3.57
C LEU A 59 -18.96 10.01 -2.77
N LYS A 60 -18.70 9.37 -1.62
CA LYS A 60 -19.75 8.89 -0.69
C LYS A 60 -20.69 10.02 -0.27
N THR A 61 -20.14 11.20 0.04
CA THR A 61 -20.92 12.35 0.44
C THR A 61 -21.83 12.83 -0.70
N ASN A 62 -21.32 12.84 -1.93
CA ASN A 62 -22.07 13.24 -3.11
C ASN A 62 -23.16 12.24 -3.47
N LEU A 63 -22.88 10.93 -3.39
CA LEU A 63 -23.89 9.88 -3.57
C LEU A 63 -25.01 9.98 -2.53
N SER A 64 -24.67 10.19 -1.24
CA SER A 64 -25.70 10.39 -0.20
C SER A 64 -26.53 11.68 -0.39
N LYS A 65 -25.98 12.74 -1.01
CA LYS A 65 -26.73 13.93 -1.38
C LYS A 65 -27.67 13.63 -2.55
N LYS A 66 -27.21 12.87 -3.54
CA LYS A 66 -28.01 12.43 -4.69
C LYS A 66 -29.27 11.70 -4.22
N ASP A 67 -29.11 10.64 -3.40
CA ASP A 67 -30.24 9.86 -2.89
C ASP A 67 -31.29 10.71 -2.20
N LYS A 68 -30.86 11.65 -1.36
CA LYS A 68 -31.77 12.60 -0.67
C LYS A 68 -32.44 13.57 -1.63
N PHE A 69 -31.71 14.04 -2.63
CA PHE A 69 -32.23 14.94 -3.63
C PHE A 69 -33.27 14.24 -4.52
N ASP A 70 -32.98 13.02 -4.97
CA ASP A 70 -33.91 12.21 -5.79
C ASP A 70 -35.24 11.98 -5.05
N ALA A 71 -35.18 11.61 -3.75
CA ALA A 71 -36.39 11.46 -2.95
C ALA A 71 -37.23 12.74 -2.87
N VAL A 72 -36.59 13.90 -2.72
CA VAL A 72 -37.31 15.18 -2.67
C VAL A 72 -37.86 15.57 -4.04
N ILE A 73 -37.08 15.34 -5.12
CA ILE A 73 -37.50 15.67 -6.49
C ILE A 73 -38.69 14.82 -6.91
N GLU A 74 -38.75 13.53 -6.57
CA GLU A 74 -39.92 12.69 -6.82
C GLU A 74 -41.19 13.29 -6.21
N GLU A 75 -41.09 13.89 -5.03
CA GLU A 75 -42.23 14.51 -4.35
C GLU A 75 -42.66 15.85 -5.00
N ILE A 76 -41.69 16.70 -5.35
CA ILE A 76 -41.98 18.07 -5.83
C ILE A 76 -42.17 18.18 -7.37
N GLN A 77 -41.65 17.21 -8.16
CA GLN A 77 -41.72 17.25 -9.62
C GLN A 77 -43.15 17.38 -10.18
N PRO A 78 -44.16 16.70 -9.62
CA PRO A 78 -45.55 16.90 -10.05
C PRO A 78 -46.04 18.32 -9.82
N MET A 79 -45.58 18.97 -8.72
CA MET A 79 -45.97 20.36 -8.40
C MET A 79 -45.31 21.34 -9.36
N LEU A 80 -44.01 21.13 -9.67
CA LEU A 80 -43.27 21.96 -10.64
C LEU A 80 -43.90 21.88 -12.04
N ASN A 81 -44.33 20.69 -12.47
CA ASN A 81 -44.98 20.49 -13.77
C ASN A 81 -46.31 21.23 -13.87
N GLU A 82 -46.96 21.53 -12.73
CA GLU A 82 -48.27 22.21 -12.70
C GLU A 82 -48.18 23.71 -12.50
N THR A 83 -46.96 24.28 -12.38
CA THR A 83 -46.75 25.74 -12.15
C THR A 83 -47.34 26.61 -13.28
N HIS A 84 -47.40 26.06 -14.53
CA HIS A 84 -48.04 26.75 -15.63
C HIS A 84 -49.54 27.08 -15.39
N LYS A 85 -50.23 26.33 -14.50
CA LYS A 85 -51.61 26.60 -14.12
C LYS A 85 -51.71 27.91 -13.30
N ILE A 86 -50.67 28.21 -12.53
CA ILE A 86 -50.56 29.48 -11.75
C ILE A 86 -50.36 30.66 -12.71
N SER A 87 -49.46 30.54 -13.69
CA SER A 87 -49.22 31.55 -14.70
C SER A 87 -50.51 31.81 -15.52
N ASN A 88 -51.21 30.78 -15.94
CA ASN A 88 -52.48 30.92 -16.63
C ASN A 88 -53.55 31.63 -15.77
N ALA A 89 -53.64 31.34 -14.48
CA ALA A 89 -54.59 32.01 -13.59
C ALA A 89 -54.25 33.48 -13.38
N LEU A 90 -52.99 33.84 -13.29
CA LEU A 90 -52.52 35.22 -13.21
C LEU A 90 -52.84 36.01 -14.48
N GLN A 91 -52.65 35.41 -15.67
CA GLN A 91 -53.02 36.05 -16.94
C GLN A 91 -54.52 36.31 -17.07
N LEU A 92 -55.40 35.47 -16.52
CA LEU A 92 -56.84 35.69 -16.55
C LEU A 92 -57.30 36.91 -15.75
N ILE A 93 -56.48 37.41 -14.84
CA ILE A 93 -56.74 38.62 -14.03
C ILE A 93 -55.81 39.78 -14.39
N ASP A 94 -55.24 39.71 -15.64
CA ASP A 94 -54.35 40.75 -16.20
C ASP A 94 -53.10 41.02 -15.35
N VAL A 95 -52.56 40.00 -14.62
CA VAL A 95 -51.32 40.12 -13.85
C VAL A 95 -50.16 39.54 -14.67
N ASP A 96 -49.06 40.27 -14.74
CA ASP A 96 -47.85 39.83 -15.38
C ASP A 96 -47.17 38.68 -14.58
N CYS A 97 -46.96 37.57 -15.24
CA CYS A 97 -46.37 36.35 -14.67
C CYS A 97 -44.91 36.13 -15.06
N ALA A 98 -44.28 37.03 -15.81
CA ALA A 98 -42.92 36.85 -16.29
C ALA A 98 -41.92 36.58 -15.15
N PHE A 99 -42.03 37.30 -14.04
CA PHE A 99 -41.16 37.07 -12.87
C PHE A 99 -41.33 35.65 -12.27
N PHE A 100 -42.57 35.14 -12.24
CA PHE A 100 -42.84 33.79 -11.73
C PHE A 100 -42.28 32.70 -12.67
N ASP A 101 -42.48 32.86 -13.96
CA ASP A 101 -42.00 31.94 -14.97
C ASP A 101 -40.46 31.92 -15.01
N ASP A 102 -39.81 33.08 -14.92
CA ASP A 102 -38.36 33.19 -14.83
C ASP A 102 -37.80 32.47 -13.55
N ALA A 103 -38.47 32.68 -12.41
CA ALA A 103 -38.06 32.04 -11.14
C ALA A 103 -38.16 30.50 -11.21
N ILE A 104 -39.22 29.96 -11.79
CA ILE A 104 -39.39 28.51 -11.97
C ILE A 104 -38.35 27.97 -12.95
N SER A 105 -38.07 28.70 -14.03
CA SER A 105 -36.99 28.33 -14.96
C SER A 105 -35.64 28.26 -14.29
N GLU A 106 -35.31 29.22 -13.44
CA GLU A 106 -34.06 29.26 -12.70
C GLU A 106 -33.94 28.11 -11.70
N VAL A 107 -35.02 27.76 -11.00
CA VAL A 107 -35.08 26.57 -10.11
C VAL A 107 -34.78 25.29 -10.91
N ASN A 108 -35.44 25.08 -12.05
CA ASN A 108 -35.21 23.92 -12.90
C ASN A 108 -33.76 23.87 -13.41
N ASN A 109 -33.17 25.00 -13.82
CA ASN A 109 -31.77 25.08 -14.24
C ASN A 109 -30.80 24.67 -13.10
N HIS A 110 -31.10 25.00 -11.85
CA HIS A 110 -30.31 24.61 -10.71
C HIS A 110 -30.38 23.10 -10.47
N PHE A 111 -31.56 22.50 -10.63
CA PHE A 111 -31.74 21.04 -10.51
C PHE A 111 -30.99 20.30 -11.62
N GLU A 112 -31.10 20.72 -12.87
CA GLU A 112 -30.36 20.16 -13.99
C GLU A 112 -28.84 20.22 -13.76
N LYS A 113 -28.31 21.39 -13.39
CA LYS A 113 -26.87 21.54 -13.06
C LYS A 113 -26.42 20.63 -11.94
N PHE A 114 -27.25 20.42 -10.92
CA PHE A 114 -26.92 19.46 -9.85
C PHE A 114 -26.88 18.03 -10.38
N TYR A 115 -27.86 17.60 -11.17
CA TYR A 115 -27.85 16.28 -11.81
C TYR A 115 -26.62 16.09 -12.71
N ASP A 116 -26.30 17.05 -13.55
CA ASP A 116 -25.13 16.97 -14.44
C ASP A 116 -23.83 16.80 -13.63
N SER A 117 -23.75 17.46 -12.46
CA SER A 117 -22.56 17.37 -11.60
C SER A 117 -22.35 15.99 -10.95
N ILE A 118 -23.41 15.19 -10.82
CA ILE A 118 -23.39 13.88 -10.16
C ILE A 118 -23.59 12.69 -11.11
N THR A 119 -24.01 12.93 -12.36
CA THR A 119 -24.30 11.88 -13.37
C THR A 119 -23.04 11.09 -13.78
N SER A 120 -21.84 11.66 -13.61
CA SER A 120 -20.58 10.95 -13.80
C SER A 120 -20.37 9.78 -12.85
N SER A 121 -21.28 9.57 -11.89
CA SER A 121 -21.20 8.55 -10.82
C SER A 121 -22.27 7.45 -10.95
N GLU A 122 -23.01 7.37 -12.05
CA GLU A 122 -24.17 6.46 -12.18
C GLU A 122 -23.82 4.97 -12.21
N ASP A 123 -22.58 4.60 -12.58
CA ASP A 123 -22.14 3.20 -12.64
C ASP A 123 -21.33 2.77 -11.40
N ILE A 124 -21.31 3.57 -10.32
CA ILE A 124 -20.49 3.29 -9.15
C ILE A 124 -21.28 2.45 -8.15
N ASP A 125 -20.77 1.25 -7.85
CA ASP A 125 -21.28 0.42 -6.78
C ASP A 125 -20.92 1.02 -5.42
N ILE A 126 -21.93 1.50 -4.70
CA ILE A 126 -21.76 2.13 -3.39
C ILE A 126 -21.20 1.14 -2.35
N GLU A 127 -21.50 -0.16 -2.46
CA GLU A 127 -20.97 -1.17 -1.54
C GLU A 127 -19.47 -1.37 -1.74
N GLU A 128 -18.98 -1.34 -2.99
CA GLU A 128 -17.54 -1.35 -3.29
C GLU A 128 -16.85 -0.12 -2.73
N VAL A 129 -17.43 1.06 -2.90
CA VAL A 129 -16.90 2.32 -2.35
C VAL A 129 -16.81 2.26 -0.83
N LEU A 130 -17.86 1.78 -0.15
CA LEU A 130 -17.88 1.67 1.32
C LEU A 130 -16.84 0.67 1.82
N THR A 131 -16.73 -0.49 1.18
CA THR A 131 -15.73 -1.52 1.50
C THR A 131 -14.33 -0.95 1.35
N ARG A 132 -14.08 -0.25 0.25
CA ARG A 132 -12.79 0.39 -0.01
C ARG A 132 -12.43 1.47 1.01
N ILE A 133 -13.40 2.29 1.40
CA ILE A 133 -13.24 3.28 2.49
C ILE A 133 -12.88 2.59 3.80
N GLU A 134 -13.48 1.45 4.14
CA GLU A 134 -13.16 0.71 5.36
C GLU A 134 -11.73 0.18 5.37
N GLU A 135 -11.26 -0.41 4.26
CA GLU A 135 -9.89 -0.85 4.09
C GLU A 135 -8.89 0.29 4.30
N LEU A 136 -9.09 1.40 3.60
CA LEU A 136 -8.23 2.59 3.70
C LEU A 136 -8.32 3.24 5.09
N SER A 137 -9.50 3.26 5.72
CA SER A 137 -9.69 3.75 7.09
C SER A 137 -8.88 2.95 8.10
N SER A 138 -8.74 1.64 7.90
CA SER A 138 -7.93 0.79 8.77
C SER A 138 -6.45 1.18 8.73
N LEU A 139 -5.91 1.48 7.55
CA LEU A 139 -4.55 1.99 7.38
C LEU A 139 -4.40 3.39 7.99
N ASN A 140 -5.34 4.28 7.68
CA ASN A 140 -5.32 5.66 8.20
C ASN A 140 -5.31 5.69 9.73
N LYS A 141 -6.11 4.83 10.39
CA LYS A 141 -6.13 4.69 11.86
C LYS A 141 -4.84 4.12 12.42
N LYS A 142 -4.24 3.13 11.76
CA LYS A 142 -3.03 2.46 12.24
C LYS A 142 -1.78 3.32 12.08
N PHE A 143 -1.64 4.02 10.96
CA PHE A 143 -0.42 4.74 10.58
C PHE A 143 -0.53 6.26 10.70
N GLY A 144 -1.73 6.81 10.91
CA GLY A 144 -1.97 8.24 11.00
C GLY A 144 -2.25 8.93 9.67
N GLY A 145 -2.19 8.18 8.55
CA GLY A 145 -2.43 8.65 7.19
C GLY A 145 -2.11 7.58 6.17
N ILE A 146 -2.58 7.76 4.93
CA ILE A 146 -2.24 6.87 3.81
C ILE A 146 -0.78 7.09 3.37
N GLN A 147 -0.32 8.35 3.34
CA GLN A 147 1.06 8.67 3.02
C GLN A 147 2.03 8.05 4.04
N GLU A 148 1.71 8.15 5.32
CA GLU A 148 2.48 7.56 6.42
C GLU A 148 2.54 6.03 6.32
N ALA A 149 1.44 5.38 5.90
CA ALA A 149 1.43 3.95 5.64
C ALA A 149 2.36 3.55 4.49
N LEU A 150 2.36 4.31 3.40
CA LEU A 150 3.24 4.10 2.25
C LEU A 150 4.72 4.36 2.61
N ASP A 151 4.99 5.37 3.40
CA ASP A 151 6.36 5.67 3.84
C ASP A 151 6.88 4.60 4.81
N TYR A 152 6.04 4.12 5.73
CA TYR A 152 6.34 2.97 6.59
C TYR A 152 6.64 1.71 5.76
N LYS A 153 5.85 1.43 4.71
CA LYS A 153 6.12 0.31 3.81
C LYS A 153 7.50 0.43 3.16
N LYS A 154 7.86 1.60 2.63
CA LYS A 154 9.18 1.85 2.02
C LYS A 154 10.33 1.69 3.03
N GLU A 155 10.13 2.09 4.28
CA GLU A 155 11.11 1.89 5.34
C GLU A 155 11.32 0.41 5.61
N LYS A 156 10.22 -0.35 5.72
CA LYS A 156 10.27 -1.81 5.92
C LYS A 156 10.86 -2.57 4.73
N GLU A 157 10.64 -2.13 3.52
CA GLU A 157 11.28 -2.69 2.32
C GLU A 157 12.81 -2.52 2.37
N LYS A 158 13.32 -1.37 2.83
CA LYS A 158 14.76 -1.15 3.03
C LYS A 158 15.35 -1.99 4.16
N GLU A 159 14.61 -2.15 5.27
CA GLU A 159 15.03 -3.04 6.36
C GLU A 159 15.13 -4.49 5.85
N LEU A 160 14.13 -4.95 5.09
CA LEU A 160 14.10 -6.29 4.52
C LEU A 160 15.29 -6.52 3.57
N GLU A 161 15.61 -5.58 2.70
CA GLU A 161 16.79 -5.64 1.83
C GLU A 161 18.09 -5.77 2.67
N GLY A 162 18.17 -5.05 3.78
CA GLY A 162 19.30 -5.17 4.72
C GLY A 162 19.43 -6.56 5.31
N TYR A 163 18.33 -7.16 5.76
CA TYR A 163 18.30 -8.52 6.32
C TYR A 163 18.64 -9.60 5.27
N GLU A 164 18.10 -9.47 4.06
CA GLU A 164 18.40 -10.38 2.95
C GLU A 164 19.87 -10.32 2.53
N ASN A 165 20.51 -9.14 2.57
CA ASN A 165 21.94 -8.97 2.31
C ASN A 165 22.79 -9.70 3.36
N ILE A 166 22.43 -9.65 4.65
CA ILE A 166 23.11 -10.39 5.73
C ILE A 166 23.01 -11.91 5.48
N SER A 167 21.83 -12.41 5.13
CA SER A 167 21.62 -13.83 4.80
C SER A 167 22.46 -14.26 3.59
N PHE A 168 22.60 -13.42 2.58
CA PHE A 168 23.44 -13.68 1.42
C PHE A 168 24.93 -13.69 1.78
N GLU A 169 25.39 -12.74 2.62
CA GLU A 169 26.78 -12.69 3.10
C GLU A 169 27.13 -13.97 3.88
N LYS A 170 26.21 -14.46 4.73
CA LYS A 170 26.35 -15.72 5.45
C LYS A 170 26.61 -16.88 4.51
N ALA A 171 25.77 -17.05 3.48
CA ALA A 171 25.91 -18.14 2.51
C ALA A 171 27.28 -18.11 1.79
N ILE A 172 27.79 -16.92 1.47
CA ILE A 172 29.13 -16.76 0.89
C ILE A 172 30.21 -17.15 1.88
N LEU A 173 30.11 -16.73 3.15
CA LEU A 173 31.07 -17.07 4.19
C LEU A 173 31.12 -18.56 4.47
N GLU A 174 29.99 -19.23 4.56
CA GLU A 174 29.89 -20.70 4.71
C GLU A 174 30.60 -21.42 3.58
N LYS A 175 30.35 -21.01 2.34
CA LYS A 175 31.02 -21.59 1.16
C LYS A 175 32.53 -21.40 1.22
N ASN A 176 33.00 -20.22 1.61
CA ASN A 176 34.43 -19.90 1.72
C ASN A 176 35.09 -20.69 2.86
N VAL A 177 34.45 -20.78 4.01
CA VAL A 177 34.92 -21.58 5.16
C VAL A 177 35.09 -23.04 4.75
N ASN A 178 34.10 -23.63 4.08
CA ASN A 178 34.15 -25.02 3.59
C ASN A 178 35.28 -25.23 2.57
N LYS A 179 35.45 -24.30 1.62
CA LYS A 179 36.53 -24.38 0.63
C LYS A 179 37.91 -24.33 1.28
N ILE A 180 38.13 -23.40 2.20
CA ILE A 180 39.42 -23.26 2.87
C ILE A 180 39.69 -24.46 3.81
N SER A 181 38.67 -25.00 4.46
CA SER A 181 38.78 -26.22 5.26
C SER A 181 39.32 -27.38 4.42
N GLN A 182 38.77 -27.61 3.22
CA GLN A 182 39.26 -28.65 2.30
C GLN A 182 40.71 -28.39 1.83
N GLU A 183 41.06 -27.12 1.54
CA GLU A 183 42.45 -26.77 1.18
C GLU A 183 43.43 -27.07 2.32
N ILE A 184 43.06 -26.78 3.57
CA ILE A 184 43.87 -27.04 4.78
C ILE A 184 44.02 -28.54 4.99
N GLU A 185 42.97 -29.35 4.85
CA GLU A 185 43.01 -30.79 4.95
C GLU A 185 43.97 -31.38 3.92
N ASN A 186 43.87 -30.98 2.67
CA ASN A 186 44.78 -31.42 1.61
C ASN A 186 46.25 -31.04 1.91
N LEU A 187 46.50 -29.84 2.41
CA LEU A 187 47.84 -29.40 2.79
C LEU A 187 48.38 -30.18 4.00
N ALA A 188 47.54 -30.51 4.99
CA ALA A 188 47.89 -31.28 6.17
C ALA A 188 48.27 -32.73 5.78
N GLU A 189 47.49 -33.35 4.87
CA GLU A 189 47.80 -34.69 4.35
C GLU A 189 49.15 -34.71 3.61
N ASN A 190 49.39 -33.74 2.76
CA ASN A 190 50.67 -33.61 2.03
C ASN A 190 51.85 -33.44 2.97
N ILE A 191 51.72 -32.59 4.01
CA ILE A 191 52.75 -32.42 5.05
C ILE A 191 53.01 -33.74 5.77
N SER A 192 51.96 -34.50 6.10
CA SER A 192 52.04 -35.80 6.76
C SER A 192 52.75 -36.85 5.91
N LYS A 193 52.48 -36.90 4.58
CA LYS A 193 53.15 -37.78 3.63
C LYS A 193 54.67 -37.52 3.58
N ILE A 194 55.03 -36.24 3.38
CA ILE A 194 56.45 -35.81 3.29
C ILE A 194 57.19 -36.17 4.59
N ARG A 195 56.55 -35.99 5.75
CA ARG A 195 57.19 -36.34 7.06
C ARG A 195 57.42 -37.84 7.17
N LYS A 196 56.49 -38.71 6.68
CA LYS A 196 56.64 -40.17 6.72
C LYS A 196 57.71 -40.68 5.74
N GLU A 197 57.89 -40.00 4.60
CA GLU A 197 58.88 -40.36 3.57
C GLU A 197 60.32 -39.97 3.97
N ASN A 198 60.48 -39.06 4.94
CA ASN A 198 61.78 -38.56 5.39
C ASN A 198 62.17 -39.12 6.81
N ILE A 199 61.50 -40.16 7.31
CA ILE A 199 61.86 -40.94 8.48
C ILE A 199 62.34 -42.34 8.02
#